data_7814faf695b1a539df3fcb7d3df82170
#
_entry.id   7814faf695b1a539df3fcb7d3df82170
#
_cell.length_a   1.000
_cell.length_b   1.000
_cell.length_c   1.000
_cell.angle_alpha   90.00
_cell.angle_beta   90.00
_cell.angle_gamma   90.00
#
_symmetry.space_group_name_H-M   'P 1'
#
loop_
_entity.id
_entity.type
_entity.pdbx_description
1 polymer ?
#
loop_
_entity_poly.entity_id
_entity_poly.type
_entity_poly.pdbx_seq_one_letter_code
_entity_poly.pdbx_strand_id
1 'polypeptide(L)'
;MRAVQRQPISLLDSWPAPDTDAVHQALREELRRFDRKVVVLDDDPTGVQTVHDVSVYTDWTEETFRAGLESNDRLFFVLTNSRSFSAGETTRVHREIAEHLAAASQKTGVPFVLISRSDSTLRGHFPLETETLRTELEALLPERYDGEILLPFFLEGGRYTIDNVHYVREGDTLVPAGETEFDRDTTFAYRASDLTEWCQEKTGGAYPAEQVVSISLDELRRRDYDAVCEKLMGVSGFNKVVVNAVCYDDVAVFVTAYLRAAARGKVFMFRGSAAVVKILGAVSDQPLLRREDLMCADQRNGGIIVVGSHVRKTTMQLEALQKGCPEIEYICFDVNTVFDDAALAAERRRILDRTNTLLADGTTVAVYTSRM
;
A
#
# COMPACT_ATOMS: atom_id res chain seq x y z
N MET A 1 -6.49 1.35 -26.31
CA MET A 1 -6.09 0.33 -25.30
C MET A 1 -5.44 -0.85 -25.99
N ARG A 2 -4.26 -1.23 -25.55
CA ARG A 2 -3.54 -2.42 -26.01
C ARG A 2 -4.35 -3.67 -25.66
N ALA A 3 -4.49 -4.62 -26.60
CA ALA A 3 -5.06 -5.93 -26.28
C ALA A 3 -4.07 -6.68 -25.39
N VAL A 4 -4.48 -6.98 -24.17
CA VAL A 4 -3.69 -7.71 -23.20
C VAL A 4 -4.27 -9.12 -23.07
N GLN A 5 -3.41 -10.12 -22.89
CA GLN A 5 -3.81 -11.51 -22.77
C GLN A 5 -3.44 -12.05 -21.39
N ARG A 6 -4.23 -13.01 -20.90
CA ARG A 6 -3.86 -13.83 -19.75
C ARG A 6 -2.59 -14.62 -20.05
N GLN A 7 -1.74 -14.77 -19.07
CA GLN A 7 -0.46 -15.44 -19.20
C GLN A 7 -0.37 -16.64 -18.23
N PRO A 8 0.39 -17.67 -18.55
CA PRO A 8 0.68 -18.72 -17.58
C PRO A 8 1.62 -18.19 -16.50
N ILE A 9 1.51 -18.70 -15.27
CA ILE A 9 2.38 -18.33 -14.15
C ILE A 9 3.86 -18.56 -14.45
N SER A 10 4.19 -19.53 -15.31
CA SER A 10 5.56 -19.80 -15.75
C SER A 10 6.22 -18.64 -16.52
N LEU A 11 5.44 -17.63 -16.95
CA LEU A 11 6.01 -16.40 -17.50
C LEU A 11 6.96 -15.73 -16.49
N LEU A 12 6.72 -15.85 -15.20
CA LEU A 12 7.57 -15.27 -14.15
C LEU A 12 9.00 -15.87 -14.17
N ASP A 13 9.16 -17.08 -14.71
CA ASP A 13 10.44 -17.79 -14.80
C ASP A 13 11.22 -17.41 -16.09
N SER A 14 10.68 -16.52 -16.94
CA SER A 14 11.29 -16.13 -18.22
C SER A 14 12.53 -15.26 -18.05
N TRP A 15 12.73 -14.67 -16.90
CA TRP A 15 13.90 -13.84 -16.60
C TRP A 15 14.89 -14.61 -15.74
N PRO A 16 16.21 -14.45 -15.95
CA PRO A 16 17.20 -15.07 -15.10
C PRO A 16 17.04 -14.63 -13.64
N ALA A 17 17.29 -15.54 -12.72
CA ALA A 17 17.27 -15.21 -11.30
C ALA A 17 18.26 -14.08 -11.00
N PRO A 18 17.87 -13.06 -10.21
CA PRO A 18 18.78 -12.01 -9.79
C PRO A 18 19.92 -12.56 -8.94
N ASP A 19 21.06 -11.89 -8.98
CA ASP A 19 22.13 -12.07 -8.00
C ASP A 19 21.74 -11.27 -6.74
N THR A 20 20.99 -11.92 -5.87
CA THR A 20 20.39 -11.31 -4.67
C THR A 20 21.43 -10.66 -3.77
N ASP A 21 22.59 -11.29 -3.56
CA ASP A 21 23.63 -10.76 -2.69
C ASP A 21 24.18 -9.43 -3.23
N ALA A 22 24.50 -9.39 -4.51
CA ALA A 22 25.00 -8.17 -5.16
C ALA A 22 23.95 -7.04 -5.20
N VAL A 23 22.66 -7.40 -5.44
CA VAL A 23 21.55 -6.44 -5.42
C VAL A 23 21.38 -5.83 -4.02
N HIS A 24 21.34 -6.67 -3.00
CA HIS A 24 21.18 -6.20 -1.61
C HIS A 24 22.41 -5.45 -1.09
N GLN A 25 23.62 -5.80 -1.57
CA GLN A 25 24.82 -5.02 -1.24
C GLN A 25 24.72 -3.61 -1.80
N ALA A 26 24.40 -3.47 -3.09
CA ALA A 26 24.26 -2.17 -3.75
C ALA A 26 23.18 -1.31 -3.07
N LEU A 27 22.02 -1.91 -2.76
CA LEU A 27 20.95 -1.24 -2.03
C LEU A 27 21.39 -0.73 -0.67
N ARG A 28 22.08 -1.56 0.13
CA ARG A 28 22.56 -1.17 1.46
C ARG A 28 23.56 0.01 1.40
N GLU A 29 24.38 0.06 0.37
CA GLU A 29 25.35 1.15 0.19
C GLU A 29 24.65 2.49 -0.06
N GLU A 30 23.61 2.51 -0.91
CA GLU A 30 22.85 3.73 -1.18
C GLU A 30 21.94 4.12 0.00
N LEU A 31 21.31 3.14 0.67
CA LEU A 31 20.47 3.40 1.85
C LEU A 31 21.24 4.02 3.03
N ARG A 32 22.55 3.72 3.18
CA ARG A 32 23.38 4.37 4.22
C ARG A 32 23.56 5.87 4.01
N ARG A 33 23.44 6.34 2.77
CA ARG A 33 23.59 7.75 2.40
C ARG A 33 22.26 8.47 2.33
N PHE A 34 21.17 7.72 2.39
CA PHE A 34 19.82 8.27 2.30
C PHE A 34 19.39 8.83 3.66
N ASP A 35 19.23 10.14 3.72
CA ASP A 35 18.97 10.94 4.93
C ASP A 35 17.51 11.37 5.10
N ARG A 36 16.60 10.89 4.24
CA ARG A 36 15.18 11.23 4.28
C ARG A 36 14.38 10.21 5.06
N LYS A 37 13.41 10.68 5.83
CA LYS A 37 12.40 9.85 6.48
C LYS A 37 11.38 9.36 5.44
N VAL A 38 11.02 8.08 5.50
CA VAL A 38 9.95 7.53 4.66
C VAL A 38 8.62 7.69 5.37
N VAL A 39 7.74 8.55 4.83
CA VAL A 39 6.39 8.78 5.33
C VAL A 39 5.41 8.00 4.46
N VAL A 40 4.68 7.07 5.06
CA VAL A 40 3.73 6.20 4.35
C VAL A 40 2.31 6.60 4.72
N LEU A 41 1.57 7.16 3.77
CA LEU A 41 0.13 7.40 3.93
C LEU A 41 -0.61 6.15 3.45
N ASP A 42 -1.35 5.53 4.34
CA ASP A 42 -2.01 4.25 4.08
C ASP A 42 -3.51 4.44 3.91
N ASP A 43 -4.02 4.13 2.73
CA ASP A 43 -5.44 4.32 2.38
C ASP A 43 -6.38 3.27 2.99
N ASP A 44 -5.80 2.23 3.64
CA ASP A 44 -6.51 1.05 4.11
C ASP A 44 -5.75 0.44 5.31
N PRO A 45 -6.43 -0.05 6.37
CA PRO A 45 -5.78 -0.54 7.59
C PRO A 45 -4.93 -1.81 7.42
N THR A 46 -4.77 -2.33 6.21
CA THR A 46 -3.98 -3.53 5.91
C THR A 46 -2.59 -3.24 5.34
N GLY A 47 -2.13 -1.99 5.38
CA GLY A 47 -0.89 -1.55 4.72
C GLY A 47 0.41 -2.13 5.21
N VAL A 48 0.45 -2.60 6.44
CA VAL A 48 1.65 -3.12 7.11
C VAL A 48 1.93 -4.61 6.85
N GLN A 49 1.33 -5.20 5.84
CA GLN A 49 1.35 -6.65 5.58
C GLN A 49 2.75 -7.24 5.36
N THR A 50 3.71 -6.44 4.90
CA THR A 50 5.06 -6.90 4.52
C THR A 50 6.15 -6.32 5.40
N VAL A 51 5.79 -5.58 6.43
CA VAL A 51 6.71 -4.90 7.34
C VAL A 51 6.43 -5.28 8.78
N HIS A 52 7.41 -5.08 9.66
CA HIS A 52 7.32 -5.35 11.09
C HIS A 52 8.07 -4.27 11.87
N ASP A 53 7.78 -4.16 13.15
CA ASP A 53 8.43 -3.20 14.06
C ASP A 53 8.37 -1.75 13.54
N VAL A 54 7.20 -1.36 13.01
CA VAL A 54 6.96 -0.03 12.46
C VAL A 54 5.86 0.69 13.24
N SER A 55 6.03 1.99 13.43
CA SER A 55 5.00 2.83 14.04
C SER A 55 3.88 3.10 13.05
N VAL A 56 2.63 2.91 13.50
CA VAL A 56 1.41 3.24 12.75
C VAL A 56 0.60 4.25 13.55
N TYR A 57 0.51 5.45 13.02
CA TYR A 57 -0.31 6.52 13.60
C TYR A 57 -1.70 6.50 12.98
N THR A 58 -2.72 6.76 13.79
CA THR A 58 -4.14 6.74 13.37
C THR A 58 -4.74 8.13 13.27
N ASP A 59 -3.95 9.14 13.41
CA ASP A 59 -4.26 10.54 13.15
C ASP A 59 -3.12 11.21 12.34
N TRP A 60 -3.37 12.40 11.83
CA TRP A 60 -2.43 13.15 10.99
C TRP A 60 -2.21 14.57 11.49
N THR A 61 -2.17 14.74 12.81
CA THR A 61 -1.83 16.04 13.41
C THR A 61 -0.37 16.41 13.14
N GLU A 62 -0.04 17.68 13.24
CA GLU A 62 1.36 18.14 13.15
C GLU A 62 2.23 17.46 14.21
N GLU A 63 1.70 17.22 15.41
CA GLU A 63 2.43 16.54 16.49
C GLU A 63 2.73 15.09 16.13
N THR A 64 1.80 14.39 15.50
CA THR A 64 1.98 13.04 14.98
C THR A 64 3.10 12.99 13.94
N PHE A 65 3.08 13.89 12.95
CA PHE A 65 4.15 13.96 11.97
C PHE A 65 5.49 14.31 12.60
N ARG A 66 5.52 15.24 13.53
CA ARG A 66 6.75 15.59 14.25
C ARG A 66 7.32 14.38 15.00
N ALA A 67 6.48 13.65 15.76
CA ALA A 67 6.89 12.45 16.47
C ALA A 67 7.47 11.37 15.52
N GLY A 68 6.80 11.15 14.37
CA GLY A 68 7.28 10.23 13.35
C GLY A 68 8.60 10.66 12.70
N LEU A 69 8.77 11.96 12.38
CA LEU A 69 9.98 12.50 11.78
C LEU A 69 11.18 12.45 12.75
N GLU A 70 10.95 12.74 14.04
CA GLU A 70 11.98 12.72 15.09
C GLU A 70 12.32 11.31 15.60
N SER A 71 11.51 10.27 15.29
CA SER A 71 11.76 8.91 15.71
C SER A 71 13.09 8.38 15.16
N ASN A 72 13.64 7.33 15.76
CA ASN A 72 14.83 6.65 15.25
C ASN A 72 14.54 5.73 14.05
N ASP A 73 13.27 5.45 13.79
CA ASP A 73 12.86 4.56 12.71
C ASP A 73 13.05 5.22 11.35
N ARG A 74 13.40 4.45 10.33
CA ARG A 74 13.56 4.94 8.97
C ARG A 74 12.22 5.34 8.35
N LEU A 75 11.14 4.66 8.73
CA LEU A 75 9.79 4.88 8.22
C LEU A 75 8.75 4.88 9.33
N PHE A 76 7.64 5.52 9.04
CA PHE A 76 6.41 5.37 9.82
C PHE A 76 5.19 5.46 8.91
N PHE A 77 4.08 4.88 9.37
CA PHE A 77 2.80 4.91 8.70
C PHE A 77 1.86 5.92 9.35
N VAL A 78 1.03 6.52 8.50
CA VAL A 78 -0.15 7.29 8.92
C VAL A 78 -1.35 6.68 8.21
N LEU A 79 -2.25 6.07 8.97
CA LEU A 79 -3.47 5.46 8.47
C LEU A 79 -4.50 6.55 8.17
N THR A 80 -4.72 6.82 6.89
CA THR A 80 -5.73 7.78 6.42
C THR A 80 -7.10 7.16 6.27
N ASN A 81 -7.16 5.86 5.93
CA ASN A 81 -8.37 5.13 5.58
C ASN A 81 -9.16 5.78 4.42
N SER A 82 -8.47 6.54 3.57
CA SER A 82 -9.07 7.39 2.53
C SER A 82 -9.81 6.62 1.45
N ARG A 83 -9.53 5.32 1.28
CA ARG A 83 -10.28 4.47 0.34
C ARG A 83 -11.78 4.41 0.66
N SER A 84 -12.16 4.63 1.92
CA SER A 84 -13.55 4.68 2.35
C SER A 84 -14.22 6.07 2.21
N PHE A 85 -13.46 7.10 1.86
CA PHE A 85 -13.93 8.47 1.80
C PHE A 85 -14.56 8.83 0.45
N SER A 86 -15.34 9.88 0.44
CA SER A 86 -15.72 10.57 -0.78
C SER A 86 -14.53 11.33 -1.37
N ALA A 87 -14.56 11.66 -2.66
CA ALA A 87 -13.52 12.47 -3.30
C ALA A 87 -13.31 13.82 -2.61
N GLY A 88 -14.39 14.49 -2.18
CA GLY A 88 -14.31 15.77 -1.45
C GLY A 88 -13.65 15.64 -0.08
N GLU A 89 -13.95 14.57 0.65
CA GLU A 89 -13.34 14.28 1.94
C GLU A 89 -11.87 13.90 1.78
N THR A 90 -11.54 13.08 0.80
CA THR A 90 -10.16 12.73 0.44
C THR A 90 -9.33 13.98 0.16
N THR A 91 -9.85 14.91 -0.66
CA THR A 91 -9.16 16.18 -0.94
C THR A 91 -8.92 16.98 0.33
N ARG A 92 -9.94 17.13 1.18
CA ARG A 92 -9.81 17.87 2.45
C ARG A 92 -8.74 17.26 3.36
N VAL A 93 -8.81 15.96 3.57
CA VAL A 93 -7.87 15.23 4.44
C VAL A 93 -6.44 15.29 3.91
N HIS A 94 -6.22 15.10 2.60
CA HIS A 94 -4.87 15.14 2.03
C HIS A 94 -4.28 16.55 2.01
N ARG A 95 -5.11 17.60 1.95
CA ARG A 95 -4.67 18.98 2.15
C ARG A 95 -4.20 19.21 3.57
N GLU A 96 -5.00 18.81 4.56
CA GLU A 96 -4.66 18.88 5.98
C GLU A 96 -3.37 18.09 6.31
N ILE A 97 -3.21 16.88 5.75
CA ILE A 97 -2.00 16.07 5.86
C ILE A 97 -0.78 16.83 5.31
N ALA A 98 -0.89 17.41 4.11
CA ALA A 98 0.21 18.15 3.50
C ALA A 98 0.60 19.39 4.34
N GLU A 99 -0.35 20.13 4.87
CA GLU A 99 -0.11 21.27 5.76
C GLU A 99 0.63 20.85 7.03
N HIS A 100 0.16 19.82 7.72
CA HIS A 100 0.77 19.35 8.95
C HIS A 100 2.14 18.71 8.74
N LEU A 101 2.31 17.91 7.69
CA LEU A 101 3.59 17.29 7.34
C LEU A 101 4.64 18.36 6.96
N ALA A 102 4.26 19.35 6.16
CA ALA A 102 5.15 20.44 5.79
C ALA A 102 5.59 21.24 7.04
N ALA A 103 4.65 21.59 7.92
CA ALA A 103 4.95 22.31 9.16
C ALA A 103 5.88 21.49 10.08
N ALA A 104 5.62 20.20 10.24
CA ALA A 104 6.46 19.31 11.03
C ALA A 104 7.87 19.18 10.43
N SER A 105 8.00 19.00 9.12
CA SER A 105 9.30 18.92 8.43
C SER A 105 10.10 20.22 8.57
N GLN A 106 9.47 21.37 8.42
CA GLN A 106 10.12 22.68 8.62
C GLN A 106 10.61 22.88 10.06
N LYS A 107 9.82 22.45 11.05
CA LYS A 107 10.18 22.59 12.48
C LYS A 107 11.29 21.65 12.93
N THR A 108 11.29 20.42 12.42
CA THR A 108 12.29 19.39 12.76
C THR A 108 13.56 19.50 11.92
N GLY A 109 13.48 20.11 10.74
CA GLY A 109 14.55 20.11 9.75
C GLY A 109 14.77 18.76 9.09
N VAL A 110 13.88 17.77 9.30
CA VAL A 110 13.99 16.42 8.75
C VAL A 110 13.30 16.35 7.38
N PRO A 111 14.04 16.10 6.30
CA PRO A 111 13.45 15.91 4.99
C PRO A 111 12.76 14.53 4.90
N PHE A 112 11.80 14.40 3.99
CA PHE A 112 11.06 13.16 3.82
C PHE A 112 10.90 12.76 2.36
N VAL A 113 10.56 11.49 2.14
CA VAL A 113 9.97 10.97 0.92
C VAL A 113 8.58 10.45 1.24
N LEU A 114 7.62 10.73 0.38
CA LEU A 114 6.22 10.41 0.58
C LEU A 114 5.80 9.22 -0.27
N ILE A 115 5.20 8.23 0.36
CA ILE A 115 4.58 7.08 -0.29
C ILE A 115 3.07 7.14 -0.03
N SER A 116 2.26 7.40 -1.07
CA SER A 116 0.83 7.10 -1.05
C SER A 116 0.68 5.58 -1.23
N ARG A 117 0.64 4.87 -0.10
CA ARG A 117 0.43 3.42 -0.12
C ARG A 117 -1.04 3.14 -0.42
N SER A 118 -1.27 2.47 -1.51
CA SER A 118 -2.61 2.21 -2.02
C SER A 118 -2.78 0.75 -2.43
N ASP A 119 -3.99 0.42 -2.86
CA ASP A 119 -4.34 -0.93 -3.25
C ASP A 119 -3.48 -1.48 -4.40
N SER A 120 -2.93 -2.67 -4.20
CA SER A 120 -2.16 -3.37 -5.22
C SER A 120 -3.00 -3.84 -6.42
N THR A 121 -4.32 -3.67 -6.38
CA THR A 121 -5.24 -3.91 -7.51
C THR A 121 -5.77 -2.61 -8.12
N LEU A 122 -5.03 -1.52 -7.96
CA LEU A 122 -5.21 -0.21 -8.60
C LEU A 122 -6.43 0.61 -8.13
N ARG A 123 -7.16 0.16 -7.09
CA ARG A 123 -8.25 0.94 -6.48
C ARG A 123 -7.70 2.07 -5.61
N GLY A 124 -8.55 3.03 -5.28
CA GLY A 124 -8.21 4.21 -4.50
C GLY A 124 -8.30 5.49 -5.31
N HIS A 125 -8.17 6.63 -4.65
CA HIS A 125 -8.40 7.95 -5.22
C HIS A 125 -7.21 8.47 -6.05
N PHE A 126 -6.80 7.72 -7.07
CA PHE A 126 -5.78 8.19 -8.03
C PHE A 126 -6.46 8.95 -9.19
N PRO A 127 -5.90 10.09 -9.65
CA PRO A 127 -4.70 10.78 -9.13
C PRO A 127 -4.97 11.75 -7.99
N LEU A 128 -6.21 11.82 -7.47
CA LEU A 128 -6.68 12.86 -6.57
C LEU A 128 -5.79 13.03 -5.32
N GLU A 129 -5.41 11.91 -4.68
CA GLU A 129 -4.57 11.93 -3.47
C GLU A 129 -3.21 12.56 -3.76
N THR A 130 -2.50 12.03 -4.74
CA THR A 130 -1.13 12.43 -5.04
C THR A 130 -1.05 13.81 -5.67
N GLU A 131 -2.01 14.21 -6.51
CA GLU A 131 -2.07 15.57 -7.06
C GLU A 131 -2.43 16.60 -5.98
N THR A 132 -3.29 16.26 -5.02
CA THR A 132 -3.59 17.14 -3.87
C THR A 132 -2.34 17.31 -3.01
N LEU A 133 -1.70 16.21 -2.62
CA LEU A 133 -0.46 16.26 -1.81
C LEU A 133 0.64 17.05 -2.52
N ARG A 134 0.86 16.80 -3.81
CA ARG A 134 1.84 17.54 -4.61
C ARG A 134 1.56 19.04 -4.58
N THR A 135 0.33 19.42 -4.92
CA THR A 135 -0.05 20.84 -5.05
C THR A 135 0.16 21.58 -3.74
N GLU A 136 -0.29 21.02 -2.64
CA GLU A 136 -0.18 21.67 -1.33
C GLU A 136 1.29 21.67 -0.82
N LEU A 137 2.01 20.56 -0.94
CA LEU A 137 3.42 20.48 -0.51
C LEU A 137 4.32 21.42 -1.32
N GLU A 138 4.12 21.53 -2.64
CA GLU A 138 4.86 22.46 -3.48
C GLU A 138 4.54 23.94 -3.18
N ALA A 139 3.37 24.23 -2.63
CA ALA A 139 3.03 25.58 -2.16
C ALA A 139 3.71 25.92 -0.82
N LEU A 140 3.95 24.93 0.02
CA LEU A 140 4.44 25.10 1.40
C LEU A 140 5.95 24.89 1.55
N LEU A 141 6.56 24.08 0.67
CA LEU A 141 7.96 23.70 0.70
C LEU A 141 8.70 24.20 -0.56
N PRO A 142 10.02 24.40 -0.49
CA PRO A 142 10.80 24.82 -1.65
C PRO A 142 10.97 23.70 -2.71
N GLU A 143 10.85 22.43 -2.29
CA GLU A 143 10.98 21.28 -3.18
C GLU A 143 9.86 21.21 -4.19
N ARG A 144 10.18 20.67 -5.38
CA ARG A 144 9.22 20.40 -6.46
C ARG A 144 9.33 18.95 -6.85
N TYR A 145 8.18 18.30 -7.03
CA TYR A 145 8.14 16.90 -7.45
C TYR A 145 8.42 16.77 -8.95
N ASP A 146 9.48 16.07 -9.30
CA ASP A 146 9.82 15.76 -10.69
C ASP A 146 8.87 14.74 -11.30
N GLY A 147 8.44 13.74 -10.51
CA GLY A 147 7.56 12.70 -10.98
C GLY A 147 6.87 11.89 -9.89
N GLU A 148 5.99 11.02 -10.33
CA GLU A 148 5.29 10.04 -9.50
C GLU A 148 5.64 8.62 -9.94
N ILE A 149 6.16 7.81 -9.02
CA ILE A 149 6.55 6.42 -9.27
C ILE A 149 5.38 5.50 -8.94
N LEU A 150 4.95 4.73 -9.94
CA LEU A 150 3.88 3.75 -9.84
C LEU A 150 4.48 2.35 -9.72
N LEU A 151 4.35 1.74 -8.54
CA LEU A 151 4.91 0.42 -8.24
C LEU A 151 3.90 -0.42 -7.44
N PRO A 152 2.85 -0.96 -8.09
CA PRO A 152 1.80 -1.73 -7.42
C PRO A 152 2.17 -3.20 -7.18
N PHE A 153 3.41 -3.62 -7.45
CA PHE A 153 3.90 -4.97 -7.20
C PHE A 153 3.67 -5.40 -5.75
N PHE A 154 3.14 -6.62 -5.56
CA PHE A 154 2.90 -7.21 -4.25
C PHE A 154 2.98 -8.74 -4.35
N LEU A 155 4.11 -9.31 -3.96
CA LEU A 155 4.41 -10.73 -4.11
C LEU A 155 3.43 -11.62 -3.36
N GLU A 156 3.19 -11.33 -2.09
CA GLU A 156 2.34 -12.12 -1.19
C GLU A 156 0.88 -12.14 -1.64
N GLY A 157 0.46 -11.07 -2.31
CA GLY A 157 -0.86 -10.97 -2.92
C GLY A 157 -0.93 -11.51 -4.34
N GLY A 158 0.21 -11.89 -4.95
CA GLY A 158 0.24 -12.36 -6.34
C GLY A 158 0.00 -11.23 -7.36
N ARG A 159 0.58 -10.03 -7.15
CA ARG A 159 0.47 -8.89 -8.06
C ARG A 159 1.81 -8.61 -8.71
N TYR A 160 1.83 -8.61 -10.03
CA TYR A 160 3.04 -8.49 -10.84
C TYR A 160 2.84 -7.45 -11.95
N THR A 161 3.91 -6.77 -12.34
CA THR A 161 3.88 -5.86 -13.49
C THR A 161 4.91 -6.31 -14.50
N ILE A 162 4.47 -6.66 -15.70
CA ILE A 162 5.29 -7.20 -16.79
C ILE A 162 4.95 -6.44 -18.08
N ASP A 163 5.94 -5.87 -18.76
CA ASP A 163 5.74 -5.07 -19.98
C ASP A 163 4.66 -3.99 -19.80
N ASN A 164 4.68 -3.34 -18.64
CA ASN A 164 3.72 -2.35 -18.12
C ASN A 164 2.33 -2.91 -17.78
N VAL A 165 2.04 -4.17 -18.09
CA VAL A 165 0.75 -4.77 -17.76
C VAL A 165 0.77 -5.27 -16.33
N HIS A 166 -0.22 -4.81 -15.56
CA HIS A 166 -0.41 -5.26 -14.19
C HIS A 166 -1.29 -6.50 -14.16
N TYR A 167 -0.81 -7.54 -13.50
CA TYR A 167 -1.46 -8.84 -13.41
C TYR A 167 -1.81 -9.21 -11.98
N VAL A 168 -2.91 -9.94 -11.84
CA VAL A 168 -3.34 -10.63 -10.62
C VAL A 168 -3.22 -12.13 -10.84
N ARG A 169 -2.54 -12.83 -9.95
CA ARG A 169 -2.44 -14.29 -10.00
C ARG A 169 -3.74 -14.94 -9.53
N GLU A 170 -4.30 -15.79 -10.39
CA GLU A 170 -5.44 -16.66 -10.09
C GLU A 170 -5.02 -18.12 -10.40
N GLY A 171 -4.68 -18.88 -9.35
CA GLY A 171 -4.11 -20.22 -9.51
C GLY A 171 -2.80 -20.19 -10.31
N ASP A 172 -2.77 -20.86 -11.46
CA ASP A 172 -1.60 -20.94 -12.36
C ASP A 172 -1.67 -19.93 -13.52
N THR A 173 -2.55 -18.95 -13.43
CA THR A 173 -2.77 -17.94 -14.46
C THR A 173 -2.52 -16.53 -13.91
N LEU A 174 -1.86 -15.70 -14.71
CA LEU A 174 -1.74 -14.28 -14.53
C LEU A 174 -2.86 -13.60 -15.32
N VAL A 175 -3.84 -13.03 -14.62
CA VAL A 175 -5.00 -12.36 -15.20
C VAL A 175 -4.72 -10.85 -15.23
N PRO A 176 -4.87 -10.17 -16.38
CA PRO A 176 -4.74 -8.72 -16.44
C PRO A 176 -5.69 -8.05 -15.44
N ALA A 177 -5.23 -7.02 -14.73
CA ALA A 177 -6.00 -6.38 -13.65
C ALA A 177 -7.37 -5.88 -14.10
N GLY A 178 -7.49 -5.35 -15.32
CA GLY A 178 -8.75 -4.91 -15.92
C GLY A 178 -9.68 -6.05 -16.41
N GLU A 179 -9.36 -7.31 -16.14
CA GLU A 179 -10.21 -8.47 -16.38
C GLU A 179 -10.64 -9.17 -15.07
N THR A 180 -10.29 -8.59 -13.92
CA THR A 180 -10.59 -9.14 -12.59
C THR A 180 -11.85 -8.49 -12.00
N GLU A 181 -12.28 -8.95 -10.82
CA GLU A 181 -13.40 -8.30 -10.10
C GLU A 181 -13.09 -6.85 -9.68
N PHE A 182 -11.82 -6.47 -9.62
CA PHE A 182 -11.38 -5.15 -9.15
C PHE A 182 -11.60 -4.02 -10.17
N ASP A 183 -11.68 -4.34 -11.47
CA ASP A 183 -11.99 -3.38 -12.53
C ASP A 183 -13.42 -2.81 -12.43
N ARG A 184 -14.32 -3.58 -11.80
CA ARG A 184 -15.76 -3.28 -11.65
C ARG A 184 -16.11 -2.69 -10.29
N ASP A 185 -15.11 -2.22 -9.55
CA ASP A 185 -15.37 -1.51 -8.30
C ASP A 185 -16.30 -0.32 -8.55
N THR A 186 -17.34 -0.15 -7.70
CA THR A 186 -18.36 0.88 -7.90
C THR A 186 -17.81 2.31 -7.84
N THR A 187 -16.69 2.51 -7.17
CA THR A 187 -16.06 3.83 -6.96
C THR A 187 -14.79 4.00 -7.79
N PHE A 188 -13.98 2.96 -7.92
CA PHE A 188 -12.63 3.03 -8.46
C PHE A 188 -12.43 2.25 -9.75
N ALA A 189 -13.51 1.96 -10.46
CA ALA A 189 -13.48 1.25 -11.74
C ALA A 189 -12.40 1.78 -12.71
N TYR A 190 -11.82 0.88 -13.47
CA TYR A 190 -10.85 1.16 -14.55
C TYR A 190 -10.95 0.07 -15.61
N ARG A 191 -10.33 0.27 -16.77
CA ARG A 191 -10.35 -0.70 -17.88
C ARG A 191 -8.96 -1.14 -18.28
N ALA A 192 -7.98 -0.23 -18.21
CA ALA A 192 -6.64 -0.49 -18.67
C ALA A 192 -5.87 -1.34 -17.67
N SER A 193 -5.27 -2.43 -18.14
CA SER A 193 -4.30 -3.25 -17.39
C SER A 193 -2.87 -2.82 -17.64
N ASP A 194 -2.58 -2.18 -18.77
CA ASP A 194 -1.32 -1.50 -19.03
C ASP A 194 -1.29 -0.21 -18.19
N LEU A 195 -0.31 -0.09 -17.30
CA LEU A 195 -0.23 1.02 -16.36
C LEU A 195 0.02 2.37 -17.01
N THR A 196 0.60 2.41 -18.21
CA THR A 196 0.75 3.66 -18.96
C THR A 196 -0.60 4.14 -19.48
N GLU A 197 -1.40 3.23 -20.02
CA GLU A 197 -2.78 3.51 -20.44
C GLU A 197 -3.70 3.77 -19.23
N TRP A 198 -3.48 3.09 -18.11
CA TRP A 198 -4.20 3.34 -16.87
C TRP A 198 -3.93 4.74 -16.31
N CYS A 199 -2.68 5.22 -16.38
CA CYS A 199 -2.36 6.61 -16.05
C CYS A 199 -3.15 7.59 -16.91
N GLN A 200 -3.14 7.39 -18.23
CA GLN A 200 -3.91 8.23 -19.15
C GLN A 200 -5.40 8.18 -18.85
N GLU A 201 -5.96 6.98 -18.63
CA GLU A 201 -7.39 6.79 -18.30
C GLU A 201 -7.77 7.53 -17.02
N LYS A 202 -7.05 7.28 -15.93
CA LYS A 202 -7.39 7.81 -14.61
C LYS A 202 -7.13 9.31 -14.45
N THR A 203 -6.23 9.86 -15.26
CA THR A 203 -5.91 11.30 -15.25
C THR A 203 -6.69 12.10 -16.30
N GLY A 204 -7.64 11.44 -17.00
CA GLY A 204 -8.40 12.10 -18.06
C GLY A 204 -7.54 12.59 -19.22
N GLY A 205 -6.37 11.95 -19.46
CA GLY A 205 -5.44 12.29 -20.52
C GLY A 205 -4.39 13.35 -20.11
N ALA A 206 -4.35 13.80 -18.85
CA ALA A 206 -3.34 14.77 -18.40
C ALA A 206 -1.90 14.21 -18.51
N TYR A 207 -1.74 12.89 -18.40
CA TYR A 207 -0.48 12.18 -18.60
C TYR A 207 -0.69 11.13 -19.71
N PRO A 208 -0.43 11.47 -20.99
CA PRO A 208 -0.60 10.56 -22.12
C PRO A 208 0.28 9.32 -22.00
N ALA A 209 -0.23 8.15 -22.39
CA ALA A 209 0.44 6.86 -22.20
C ALA A 209 1.85 6.82 -22.84
N GLU A 210 2.00 7.45 -24.00
CA GLU A 210 3.28 7.53 -24.72
C GLU A 210 4.34 8.41 -24.04
N GLN A 211 3.94 9.24 -23.09
CA GLN A 211 4.84 10.10 -22.31
C GLN A 211 5.18 9.51 -20.94
N VAL A 212 4.45 8.50 -20.49
CA VAL A 212 4.73 7.80 -19.24
C VAL A 212 6.05 7.05 -19.35
N VAL A 213 6.96 7.28 -18.40
CA VAL A 213 8.27 6.61 -18.39
C VAL A 213 8.09 5.18 -17.89
N SER A 214 8.69 4.22 -18.59
CA SER A 214 8.67 2.81 -18.19
C SER A 214 10.06 2.34 -17.80
N ILE A 215 10.16 1.67 -16.66
CA ILE A 215 11.34 0.92 -16.23
C ILE A 215 11.04 -0.57 -16.43
N SER A 216 11.74 -1.18 -17.39
CA SER A 216 11.49 -2.56 -17.82
C SER A 216 12.15 -3.59 -16.89
N LEU A 217 11.62 -4.83 -16.88
CA LEU A 217 12.28 -5.96 -16.21
C LEU A 217 13.68 -6.23 -16.75
N ASP A 218 13.87 -6.09 -18.06
CA ASP A 218 15.19 -6.31 -18.68
C ASP A 218 16.26 -5.35 -18.16
N GLU A 219 15.93 -4.08 -17.94
CA GLU A 219 16.85 -3.10 -17.34
C GLU A 219 17.17 -3.49 -15.89
N LEU A 220 16.16 -3.86 -15.11
CA LEU A 220 16.33 -4.26 -13.73
C LEU A 220 17.13 -5.56 -13.61
N ARG A 221 16.87 -6.56 -14.46
CA ARG A 221 17.58 -7.84 -14.45
C ARG A 221 19.03 -7.74 -14.91
N ARG A 222 19.35 -6.78 -15.79
CA ARG A 222 20.73 -6.44 -16.10
C ARG A 222 21.45 -5.66 -15.00
N ARG A 223 20.71 -5.19 -13.98
CA ARG A 223 21.22 -4.32 -12.91
C ARG A 223 21.87 -3.04 -13.47
N ASP A 224 21.22 -2.47 -14.49
CA ASP A 224 21.71 -1.26 -15.14
C ASP A 224 21.26 -0.02 -14.34
N TYR A 225 21.80 0.09 -13.12
CA TYR A 225 21.46 1.17 -12.20
C TYR A 225 21.65 2.56 -12.79
N ASP A 226 22.67 2.74 -13.60
CA ASP A 226 22.99 4.04 -14.18
C ASP A 226 22.00 4.39 -15.31
N ALA A 227 21.63 3.45 -16.17
CA ALA A 227 20.61 3.68 -17.19
C ALA A 227 19.25 3.99 -16.57
N VAL A 228 18.84 3.26 -15.54
CA VAL A 228 17.59 3.54 -14.80
C VAL A 228 17.67 4.91 -14.10
N CYS A 229 18.80 5.23 -13.47
CA CYS A 229 19.03 6.55 -12.87
C CYS A 229 18.90 7.67 -13.92
N GLU A 230 19.55 7.55 -15.08
CA GLU A 230 19.47 8.57 -16.13
C GLU A 230 18.04 8.73 -16.68
N LYS A 231 17.28 7.65 -16.81
CA LYS A 231 15.84 7.77 -17.13
C LYS A 231 15.10 8.63 -16.08
N LEU A 232 15.34 8.37 -14.78
CA LEU A 232 14.75 9.14 -13.70
C LEU A 232 15.20 10.60 -13.71
N MET A 233 16.48 10.87 -14.06
CA MET A 233 17.00 12.24 -14.22
C MET A 233 16.28 13.01 -15.33
N GLY A 234 15.78 12.31 -16.37
CA GLY A 234 14.99 12.91 -17.46
C GLY A 234 13.53 13.23 -17.08
N VAL A 235 13.02 12.74 -15.97
CA VAL A 235 11.62 12.97 -15.54
C VAL A 235 11.45 14.39 -15.03
N SER A 236 10.34 15.04 -15.38
CA SER A 236 9.96 16.38 -14.89
C SER A 236 8.45 16.59 -14.99
N GLY A 237 7.93 17.64 -14.35
CA GLY A 237 6.52 18.03 -14.44
C GLY A 237 5.55 17.04 -13.80
N PHE A 238 6.01 16.30 -12.78
CA PHE A 238 5.24 15.27 -12.09
C PHE A 238 4.81 14.12 -13.01
N ASN A 239 5.58 13.88 -14.10
CA ASN A 239 5.27 12.79 -15.01
C ASN A 239 5.30 11.44 -14.28
N LYS A 240 4.58 10.48 -14.83
CA LYS A 240 4.41 9.15 -14.21
C LYS A 240 5.54 8.22 -14.65
N VAL A 241 6.01 7.40 -13.72
CA VAL A 241 7.04 6.38 -13.93
C VAL A 241 6.48 5.03 -13.53
N VAL A 242 6.26 4.16 -14.49
CA VAL A 242 5.79 2.78 -14.27
C VAL A 242 7.00 1.88 -14.05
N VAL A 243 6.99 1.13 -12.95
CA VAL A 243 8.04 0.17 -12.61
C VAL A 243 7.52 -1.25 -12.75
N ASN A 244 8.17 -2.02 -13.62
CA ASN A 244 7.89 -3.44 -13.76
C ASN A 244 8.60 -4.23 -12.65
N ALA A 245 7.93 -5.18 -12.04
CA ALA A 245 8.52 -6.04 -11.00
C ALA A 245 7.78 -7.36 -10.89
N VAL A 246 8.54 -8.45 -10.69
CA VAL A 246 8.03 -9.80 -10.44
C VAL A 246 8.65 -10.43 -9.19
N CYS A 247 9.66 -9.81 -8.60
CA CYS A 247 10.23 -10.21 -7.32
C CYS A 247 10.75 -8.98 -6.54
N TYR A 248 11.12 -9.18 -5.28
CA TYR A 248 11.66 -8.10 -4.44
C TYR A 248 13.01 -7.56 -4.93
N ASP A 249 13.81 -8.39 -5.58
CA ASP A 249 15.11 -7.94 -6.14
C ASP A 249 14.93 -6.94 -7.28
N ASP A 250 13.84 -7.05 -8.09
CA ASP A 250 13.52 -6.03 -9.09
C ASP A 250 13.25 -4.69 -8.42
N VAL A 251 12.48 -4.70 -7.32
CA VAL A 251 12.21 -3.50 -6.53
C VAL A 251 13.48 -2.95 -5.92
N ALA A 252 14.37 -3.81 -5.42
CA ALA A 252 15.65 -3.42 -4.82
C ALA A 252 16.61 -2.77 -5.84
N VAL A 253 16.67 -3.30 -7.07
CA VAL A 253 17.44 -2.68 -8.16
C VAL A 253 16.87 -1.31 -8.51
N PHE A 254 15.55 -1.22 -8.66
CA PHE A 254 14.89 0.06 -8.94
C PHE A 254 15.14 1.09 -7.83
N VAL A 255 14.94 0.71 -6.55
CA VAL A 255 15.15 1.60 -5.40
C VAL A 255 16.61 2.07 -5.33
N THR A 256 17.58 1.19 -5.63
CA THR A 256 19.00 1.59 -5.71
C THR A 256 19.23 2.70 -6.74
N ALA A 257 18.66 2.56 -7.95
CA ALA A 257 18.76 3.59 -8.99
C ALA A 257 18.00 4.87 -8.61
N TYR A 258 16.83 4.74 -7.99
CA TYR A 258 16.07 5.87 -7.44
C TYR A 258 16.89 6.65 -6.40
N LEU A 259 17.54 5.97 -5.46
CA LEU A 259 18.38 6.61 -4.44
C LEU A 259 19.53 7.39 -5.06
N ARG A 260 20.14 6.89 -6.14
CA ARG A 260 21.16 7.63 -6.92
C ARG A 260 20.57 8.89 -7.58
N ALA A 261 19.38 8.81 -8.15
CA ALA A 261 18.69 9.96 -8.72
C ALA A 261 18.32 10.99 -7.63
N ALA A 262 17.82 10.54 -6.48
CA ALA A 262 17.51 11.38 -5.34
C ALA A 262 18.76 12.10 -4.79
N ALA A 263 19.91 11.41 -4.70
CA ALA A 263 21.18 12.02 -4.31
C ALA A 263 21.68 13.09 -5.31
N ARG A 264 21.17 13.07 -6.54
CA ARG A 264 21.42 14.07 -7.58
C ARG A 264 20.35 15.16 -7.63
N GLY A 265 19.47 15.21 -6.64
CA GLY A 265 18.49 16.28 -6.45
C GLY A 265 17.09 16.01 -7.05
N LYS A 266 16.82 14.80 -7.56
CA LYS A 266 15.47 14.44 -8.02
C LYS A 266 14.53 14.17 -6.85
N VAL A 267 13.30 14.64 -6.96
CA VAL A 267 12.25 14.48 -5.96
C VAL A 267 11.07 13.74 -6.57
N PHE A 268 10.74 12.59 -6.02
CA PHE A 268 9.62 11.78 -6.46
C PHE A 268 8.65 11.50 -5.31
N MET A 269 7.37 11.44 -5.65
CA MET A 269 6.34 10.83 -4.81
C MET A 269 6.12 9.40 -5.30
N PHE A 270 5.78 8.50 -4.38
CA PHE A 270 5.43 7.13 -4.75
C PHE A 270 3.93 6.91 -4.61
N ARG A 271 3.38 6.20 -5.58
CA ARG A 271 2.13 5.48 -5.45
C ARG A 271 2.42 4.00 -5.61
N GLY A 272 2.31 3.26 -4.54
CA GLY A 272 2.74 1.87 -4.54
C GLY A 272 2.01 1.00 -3.54
N SER A 273 2.34 -0.28 -3.59
CA SER A 273 1.90 -1.27 -2.63
C SER A 273 2.93 -1.47 -1.51
N ALA A 274 2.71 -2.47 -0.68
CA ALA A 274 3.55 -2.80 0.46
C ALA A 274 5.03 -3.11 0.11
N ALA A 275 5.31 -3.59 -1.11
CA ALA A 275 6.66 -4.03 -1.49
C ALA A 275 7.69 -2.89 -1.52
N VAL A 276 7.34 -1.73 -2.10
CA VAL A 276 8.26 -0.59 -2.16
C VAL A 276 8.53 -0.02 -0.76
N VAL A 277 7.54 -0.05 0.12
CA VAL A 277 7.68 0.38 1.52
C VAL A 277 8.71 -0.47 2.24
N LYS A 278 8.64 -1.81 2.09
CA LYS A 278 9.59 -2.75 2.68
C LYS A 278 11.02 -2.47 2.24
N ILE A 279 11.24 -2.33 0.94
CA ILE A 279 12.59 -2.16 0.37
C ILE A 279 13.17 -0.79 0.69
N LEU A 280 12.43 0.30 0.48
CA LEU A 280 12.89 1.66 0.77
C LEU A 280 13.04 1.90 2.28
N GLY A 281 12.15 1.29 3.08
CA GLY A 281 12.23 1.30 4.53
C GLY A 281 13.35 0.44 5.12
N ALA A 282 14.02 -0.37 4.30
CA ALA A 282 15.04 -1.34 4.72
C ALA A 282 14.55 -2.34 5.77
N VAL A 283 13.26 -2.75 5.66
CA VAL A 283 12.69 -3.73 6.59
C VAL A 283 13.13 -5.13 6.17
N SER A 284 13.73 -5.87 7.11
CA SER A 284 14.21 -7.23 6.90
C SER A 284 13.08 -8.23 6.70
N ASP A 285 13.43 -9.42 6.23
CA ASP A 285 12.51 -10.54 6.24
C ASP A 285 12.31 -11.06 7.68
N GLN A 286 11.08 -11.41 8.00
CA GLN A 286 10.72 -12.04 9.25
C GLN A 286 9.96 -13.33 8.96
N PRO A 287 10.25 -14.44 9.67
CA PRO A 287 9.44 -15.65 9.60
C PRO A 287 7.98 -15.37 9.97
N LEU A 288 7.07 -16.17 9.45
CA LEU A 288 5.67 -16.12 9.86
C LEU A 288 5.55 -16.30 11.37
N LEU A 289 4.76 -15.44 12.00
CA LEU A 289 4.51 -15.49 13.42
C LEU A 289 3.83 -16.81 13.82
N ARG A 290 4.30 -17.40 14.92
CA ARG A 290 3.73 -18.60 15.50
C ARG A 290 2.87 -18.22 16.71
N ARG A 291 2.15 -19.20 17.26
CA ARG A 291 1.32 -18.99 18.45
C ARG A 291 2.11 -18.43 19.62
N GLU A 292 3.34 -18.91 19.81
CA GLU A 292 4.24 -18.49 20.89
C GLU A 292 4.64 -17.01 20.78
N ASP A 293 4.71 -16.48 19.54
CA ASP A 293 5.06 -15.10 19.27
C ASP A 293 3.87 -14.16 19.50
N LEU A 294 2.64 -14.68 19.42
CA LEU A 294 1.38 -13.90 19.46
C LEU A 294 0.67 -13.95 20.82
N MET A 295 0.92 -14.99 21.62
CA MET A 295 0.16 -15.26 22.83
C MET A 295 1.05 -15.20 24.08
N CYS A 296 0.61 -14.46 25.09
CA CYS A 296 1.26 -14.52 26.40
C CYS A 296 0.98 -15.89 27.06
N ALA A 297 1.99 -16.47 27.70
CA ALA A 297 1.88 -17.78 28.34
C ALA A 297 0.78 -17.84 29.42
N ASP A 298 0.52 -16.72 30.12
CA ASP A 298 -0.45 -16.61 31.22
C ASP A 298 -1.82 -16.06 30.76
N GLN A 299 -2.09 -16.04 29.45
CA GLN A 299 -3.36 -15.53 28.92
C GLN A 299 -4.54 -16.37 29.40
N ARG A 300 -5.46 -15.76 30.16
CA ARG A 300 -6.69 -16.40 30.70
C ARG A 300 -7.94 -15.92 29.96
N ASN A 301 -7.92 -14.75 29.36
CA ASN A 301 -9.05 -14.22 28.64
C ASN A 301 -9.24 -14.97 27.31
N GLY A 302 -10.46 -14.97 26.79
CA GLY A 302 -10.78 -15.47 25.44
C GLY A 302 -10.14 -14.63 24.34
N GLY A 303 -10.02 -15.21 23.15
CA GLY A 303 -9.59 -14.51 21.95
C GLY A 303 -10.74 -13.76 21.27
N ILE A 304 -10.43 -12.68 20.53
CA ILE A 304 -11.42 -11.99 19.71
C ILE A 304 -11.08 -12.10 18.24
N ILE A 305 -12.07 -12.43 17.42
CA ILE A 305 -12.02 -12.45 15.95
C ILE A 305 -13.03 -11.41 15.45
N VAL A 306 -12.58 -10.49 14.58
CA VAL A 306 -13.45 -9.48 13.99
C VAL A 306 -13.53 -9.68 12.46
N VAL A 307 -14.75 -9.85 11.94
CA VAL A 307 -14.99 -10.11 10.51
C VAL A 307 -15.92 -9.04 9.94
N GLY A 308 -15.34 -7.96 9.46
CA GLY A 308 -16.08 -6.85 8.83
C GLY A 308 -16.37 -7.06 7.34
N SER A 309 -15.42 -7.65 6.60
CA SER A 309 -15.54 -7.86 5.16
C SER A 309 -16.65 -8.85 4.79
N HIS A 310 -17.43 -8.51 3.75
CA HIS A 310 -18.54 -9.32 3.23
C HIS A 310 -18.27 -9.89 1.82
N VAL A 311 -17.01 -9.79 1.33
CA VAL A 311 -16.66 -10.43 0.04
C VAL A 311 -16.81 -11.94 0.13
N ARG A 312 -17.09 -12.60 -1.01
CA ARG A 312 -17.37 -14.05 -1.09
C ARG A 312 -16.32 -14.90 -0.35
N LYS A 313 -15.03 -14.59 -0.55
CA LYS A 313 -13.94 -15.34 0.10
C LYS A 313 -14.01 -15.26 1.63
N THR A 314 -14.27 -14.09 2.19
CA THR A 314 -14.41 -13.89 3.65
C THR A 314 -15.66 -14.60 4.17
N THR A 315 -16.75 -14.59 3.44
CA THR A 315 -17.97 -15.34 3.81
C THR A 315 -17.70 -16.84 3.88
N MET A 316 -17.03 -17.40 2.87
CA MET A 316 -16.61 -18.82 2.89
C MET A 316 -15.65 -19.13 4.06
N GLN A 317 -14.74 -18.22 4.40
CA GLN A 317 -13.85 -18.39 5.55
C GLN A 317 -14.61 -18.37 6.88
N LEU A 318 -15.59 -17.47 7.05
CA LEU A 318 -16.45 -17.43 8.22
C LEU A 318 -17.28 -18.71 8.38
N GLU A 319 -17.89 -19.20 7.29
CA GLU A 319 -18.62 -20.46 7.30
C GLU A 319 -17.73 -21.67 7.67
N ALA A 320 -16.52 -21.69 7.14
CA ALA A 320 -15.54 -22.73 7.48
C ALA A 320 -15.13 -22.64 8.96
N LEU A 321 -14.94 -21.44 9.49
CA LEU A 321 -14.64 -21.20 10.91
C LEU A 321 -15.80 -21.69 11.80
N GLN A 322 -17.04 -21.31 11.47
CA GLN A 322 -18.24 -21.71 12.23
C GLN A 322 -18.39 -23.25 12.26
N LYS A 323 -18.09 -23.89 11.14
CA LYS A 323 -18.17 -25.36 11.04
C LYS A 323 -17.03 -26.07 11.76
N GLY A 324 -15.81 -25.51 11.71
CA GLY A 324 -14.59 -26.11 12.24
C GLY A 324 -14.34 -25.83 13.72
N CYS A 325 -14.89 -24.75 14.25
CA CYS A 325 -14.66 -24.26 15.63
C CYS A 325 -15.99 -23.93 16.32
N PRO A 326 -16.84 -24.92 16.61
CA PRO A 326 -18.17 -24.68 17.22
C PRO A 326 -18.08 -24.17 18.65
N GLU A 327 -16.92 -24.24 19.31
CA GLU A 327 -16.64 -23.72 20.63
C GLU A 327 -16.50 -22.19 20.70
N ILE A 328 -16.35 -21.54 19.55
CA ILE A 328 -16.31 -20.08 19.44
C ILE A 328 -17.73 -19.53 19.56
N GLU A 329 -17.92 -18.47 20.32
CA GLU A 329 -19.19 -17.75 20.37
C GLU A 329 -19.28 -16.75 19.21
N TYR A 330 -20.29 -16.88 18.36
CA TYR A 330 -20.48 -16.08 17.15
C TYR A 330 -21.51 -14.98 17.37
N ILE A 331 -21.10 -13.71 17.31
CA ILE A 331 -21.96 -12.54 17.54
C ILE A 331 -22.10 -11.77 16.22
N CYS A 332 -23.32 -11.73 15.68
CA CYS A 332 -23.65 -10.96 14.50
C CYS A 332 -23.91 -9.48 14.87
N PHE A 333 -23.25 -8.57 14.16
CA PHE A 333 -23.57 -7.15 14.14
C PHE A 333 -24.56 -6.86 13.00
N ASP A 334 -25.71 -6.33 13.33
CA ASP A 334 -26.71 -5.95 12.31
C ASP A 334 -26.29 -4.63 11.63
N VAL A 335 -25.82 -4.72 10.39
CA VAL A 335 -25.37 -3.55 9.61
C VAL A 335 -26.50 -2.58 9.28
N ASN A 336 -27.77 -3.00 9.31
CA ASN A 336 -28.89 -2.09 9.03
C ASN A 336 -29.05 -1.02 10.11
N THR A 337 -28.54 -1.25 11.30
CA THR A 337 -28.59 -0.29 12.40
C THR A 337 -27.75 0.96 12.17
N VAL A 338 -26.80 0.94 11.21
CA VAL A 338 -25.91 2.10 10.92
C VAL A 338 -26.65 3.32 10.35
N PHE A 339 -27.88 3.16 9.88
CA PHE A 339 -28.69 4.24 9.35
C PHE A 339 -29.52 4.97 10.41
N ASP A 340 -29.48 4.54 11.67
CA ASP A 340 -30.20 5.15 12.79
C ASP A 340 -29.28 5.21 14.01
N ASP A 341 -28.96 6.42 14.47
CA ASP A 341 -27.99 6.63 15.57
C ASP A 341 -28.39 5.94 16.87
N ALA A 342 -29.70 5.89 17.20
CA ALA A 342 -30.17 5.25 18.41
C ALA A 342 -30.09 3.73 18.30
N ALA A 343 -30.47 3.16 17.16
CA ALA A 343 -30.34 1.74 16.87
C ALA A 343 -28.86 1.31 16.87
N LEU A 344 -27.99 2.09 16.23
CA LEU A 344 -26.54 1.85 16.22
C LEU A 344 -25.94 1.87 17.64
N ALA A 345 -26.32 2.85 18.46
CA ALA A 345 -25.85 2.95 19.84
C ALA A 345 -26.30 1.75 20.70
N ALA A 346 -27.55 1.29 20.51
CA ALA A 346 -28.07 0.10 21.19
C ALA A 346 -27.36 -1.18 20.74
N GLU A 347 -27.14 -1.36 19.44
CA GLU A 347 -26.46 -2.53 18.87
C GLU A 347 -24.98 -2.59 19.32
N ARG A 348 -24.27 -1.46 19.27
CA ARG A 348 -22.90 -1.37 19.78
C ARG A 348 -22.82 -1.78 21.25
N ARG A 349 -23.72 -1.29 22.09
CA ARG A 349 -23.77 -1.65 23.53
C ARG A 349 -24.00 -3.15 23.69
N ARG A 350 -24.99 -3.70 23.00
CA ARG A 350 -25.28 -5.15 23.03
C ARG A 350 -24.07 -6.01 22.73
N ILE A 351 -23.36 -5.66 21.63
CA ILE A 351 -22.16 -6.40 21.20
C ILE A 351 -21.03 -6.26 22.21
N LEU A 352 -20.72 -5.02 22.63
CA LEU A 352 -19.63 -4.77 23.57
C LEU A 352 -19.85 -5.48 24.91
N ASP A 353 -21.05 -5.38 25.48
CA ASP A 353 -21.38 -6.00 26.77
C ASP A 353 -21.28 -7.54 26.68
N ARG A 354 -21.82 -8.13 25.62
CA ARG A 354 -21.76 -9.58 25.39
C ARG A 354 -20.33 -10.06 25.16
N THR A 355 -19.58 -9.37 24.30
CA THR A 355 -18.20 -9.71 23.98
C THR A 355 -17.32 -9.61 25.22
N ASN A 356 -17.38 -8.52 25.98
CA ASN A 356 -16.57 -8.32 27.17
C ASN A 356 -16.83 -9.40 28.23
N THR A 357 -18.10 -9.78 28.44
CA THR A 357 -18.47 -10.85 29.37
C THR A 357 -17.83 -12.18 29.00
N LEU A 358 -17.97 -12.58 27.72
CA LEU A 358 -17.43 -13.84 27.22
C LEU A 358 -15.90 -13.89 27.25
N LEU A 359 -15.26 -12.80 26.84
CA LEU A 359 -13.78 -12.71 26.88
C LEU A 359 -13.25 -12.82 28.29
N ALA A 360 -13.92 -12.19 29.29
CA ALA A 360 -13.53 -12.29 30.69
C ALA A 360 -13.69 -13.72 31.26
N ASP A 361 -14.65 -14.48 30.75
CA ASP A 361 -14.87 -15.88 31.08
C ASP A 361 -13.93 -16.86 30.36
N GLY A 362 -13.00 -16.34 29.52
CA GLY A 362 -12.07 -17.16 28.74
C GLY A 362 -12.64 -17.72 27.46
N THR A 363 -13.84 -17.30 27.04
CA THR A 363 -14.49 -17.76 25.81
C THR A 363 -14.00 -16.94 24.62
N THR A 364 -13.55 -17.60 23.55
CA THR A 364 -13.22 -16.94 22.30
C THR A 364 -14.49 -16.50 21.56
N VAL A 365 -14.48 -15.28 21.05
CA VAL A 365 -15.63 -14.64 20.39
C VAL A 365 -15.30 -14.25 18.96
N ALA A 366 -16.20 -14.53 18.02
CA ALA A 366 -16.14 -14.01 16.65
C ALA A 366 -17.29 -13.00 16.44
N VAL A 367 -16.94 -11.71 16.33
CA VAL A 367 -17.88 -10.64 15.99
C VAL A 367 -17.83 -10.44 14.49
N TYR A 368 -18.98 -10.55 13.82
CA TYR A 368 -19.04 -10.42 12.37
C TYR A 368 -20.24 -9.59 11.91
N THR A 369 -20.11 -8.89 10.78
CA THR A 369 -21.21 -8.12 10.19
C THR A 369 -22.24 -9.06 9.57
N SER A 370 -23.53 -8.68 9.63
CA SER A 370 -24.60 -9.42 8.94
C SER A 370 -24.30 -9.54 7.44
N ARG A 371 -24.67 -10.67 6.84
CA ARG A 371 -24.53 -10.96 5.40
C ARG A 371 -25.87 -10.71 4.72
N MET A 372 -25.85 -9.93 3.65
CA MET A 372 -27.02 -9.73 2.78
C MET A 372 -27.03 -10.77 1.67
#